data_2f008c0a8996afd60412882848efd8f9
#
_entry.id   2f008c0a8996afd60412882848efd8f9
#
_cell.length_a   1.000
_cell.length_b   1.000
_cell.length_c   1.000
_cell.angle_alpha   90.00
_cell.angle_beta   90.00
_cell.angle_gamma   90.00
#
_symmetry.space_group_name_H-M   'P 1'
#
loop_
_entity.id
_entity.type
_entity.pdbx_description
1 polymer ?
#
loop_
_entity_poly.entity_id
_entity_poly.type
_entity_poly.pdbx_seq_one_letter_code
_entity_poly.pdbx_strand_id
1 'polypeptide(L)'
;MIEGLMIGVNTAFSGYNIIMVMLGCFAGTIIGMLPGLGPMSAIALMIPITYGFDPASAMILMAGVYYGAIFGGSTSSILINAPGVAGTVSSSFDGYPMAKNGQAGKALAIAAYASFSGGTIAALFLLVAAPQLAKVSLSFQSADYFALMCVGLLSIAAFASKGQFLKAMIMTAFGLALATVGQDSLSDITRFHFGNINLMDGISFVLLVMATFAMSEAFMIIFKKKDISFSASDVSKEKLGSIKLSKDEVKEMVPVVGRTSVLGFLVGVLPGAGATIASFLAWGFERSIASAKEKLKFGKGSIKGLAAPETANNAACTGSFVPLLTLGIPGSGTTAVMLGALLSFGVQPGPRLYVEQPEIFWSIIISMYIGNVVLLVLNLPLIPYIARILAIPKNILVPLVLFFSVTGVYLISFNSFDIYFMAIVALISLVLRILNYPMPPLILGFILGGMLEKNLRRALLINDGSFSFMWERPISLTLFIIMIIIILLQIYQGVQKKQN
;
A
#
# COMPACT_ATOMS: atom_id res chain seq x y z
N MET A 1 3.44 -17.31 21.57
CA MET A 1 4.20 -16.95 20.36
C MET A 1 4.51 -18.18 19.52
N ILE A 2 5.17 -19.22 20.06
CA ILE A 2 5.51 -20.44 19.30
C ILE A 2 4.26 -21.14 18.77
N GLU A 3 3.25 -21.31 19.61
CA GLU A 3 1.96 -21.93 19.22
C GLU A 3 1.28 -21.15 18.08
N GLY A 4 1.16 -19.82 18.21
CA GLY A 4 0.61 -18.98 17.16
C GLY A 4 1.41 -19.04 15.86
N LEU A 5 2.75 -19.10 15.95
CA LEU A 5 3.61 -19.27 14.78
C LEU A 5 3.34 -20.61 14.08
N MET A 6 3.17 -21.72 14.85
CA MET A 6 2.84 -23.03 14.28
C MET A 6 1.47 -23.01 13.58
N ILE A 7 0.47 -22.35 14.16
CA ILE A 7 -0.84 -22.15 13.51
C ILE A 7 -0.64 -21.41 12.18
N GLY A 8 0.10 -20.29 12.19
CA GLY A 8 0.36 -19.52 10.98
C GLY A 8 1.10 -20.29 9.89
N VAL A 9 2.08 -21.12 10.29
CA VAL A 9 2.80 -22.01 9.37
C VAL A 9 1.84 -23.03 8.75
N ASN A 10 1.05 -23.71 9.56
CA ASN A 10 0.10 -24.72 9.07
C ASN A 10 -0.93 -24.11 8.11
N THR A 11 -1.46 -22.92 8.43
CA THR A 11 -2.41 -22.23 7.58
C THR A 11 -1.75 -21.74 6.29
N ALA A 12 -0.60 -21.06 6.37
CA ALA A 12 0.06 -20.50 5.19
C ALA A 12 0.60 -21.57 4.22
N PHE A 13 1.07 -22.72 4.75
CA PHE A 13 1.55 -23.85 3.95
C PHE A 13 0.46 -24.85 3.55
N SER A 14 -0.82 -24.61 3.87
CA SER A 14 -1.90 -25.40 3.31
C SER A 14 -1.90 -25.29 1.77
N GLY A 15 -2.24 -26.36 1.06
CA GLY A 15 -2.24 -26.36 -0.42
C GLY A 15 -3.12 -25.25 -1.00
N TYR A 16 -4.25 -24.95 -0.37
CA TYR A 16 -5.14 -23.85 -0.75
C TYR A 16 -4.45 -22.49 -0.62
N ASN A 17 -3.81 -22.21 0.51
CA ASN A 17 -3.16 -20.92 0.75
C ASN A 17 -1.87 -20.72 -0.04
N ILE A 18 -1.14 -21.77 -0.38
CA ILE A 18 -0.05 -21.69 -1.35
C ILE A 18 -0.57 -21.23 -2.72
N ILE A 19 -1.71 -21.77 -3.17
CA ILE A 19 -2.34 -21.30 -4.41
C ILE A 19 -2.77 -19.85 -4.29
N MET A 20 -3.33 -19.41 -3.15
CA MET A 20 -3.70 -18.02 -2.92
C MET A 20 -2.48 -17.08 -2.98
N VAL A 21 -1.35 -17.45 -2.37
CA VAL A 21 -0.09 -16.69 -2.48
C VAL A 21 0.35 -16.59 -3.95
N MET A 22 0.35 -17.72 -4.68
CA MET A 22 0.79 -17.74 -6.09
C MET A 22 -0.10 -16.88 -6.97
N LEU A 23 -1.43 -17.01 -6.84
CA LEU A 23 -2.40 -16.19 -7.58
C LEU A 23 -2.26 -14.70 -7.23
N GLY A 24 -2.13 -14.38 -5.94
CA GLY A 24 -1.92 -13.01 -5.49
C GLY A 24 -0.64 -12.40 -6.06
N CYS A 25 0.49 -13.08 -5.95
CA CYS A 25 1.77 -12.65 -6.49
C CYS A 25 1.71 -12.45 -8.02
N PHE A 26 1.09 -13.38 -8.74
CA PHE A 26 0.94 -13.32 -10.19
C PHE A 26 0.04 -12.15 -10.61
N ALA A 27 -1.18 -12.06 -10.05
CA ALA A 27 -2.12 -10.98 -10.35
C ALA A 27 -1.53 -9.61 -9.98
N GLY A 28 -0.89 -9.51 -8.80
CA GLY A 28 -0.21 -8.30 -8.37
C GLY A 28 0.91 -7.89 -9.33
N THR A 29 1.77 -8.82 -9.72
CA THR A 29 2.86 -8.55 -10.68
C THR A 29 2.32 -8.03 -12.01
N ILE A 30 1.27 -8.63 -12.55
CA ILE A 30 0.63 -8.18 -13.79
C ILE A 30 0.07 -6.76 -13.64
N ILE A 31 -0.78 -6.54 -12.64
CA ILE A 31 -1.46 -5.25 -12.47
C ILE A 31 -0.45 -4.16 -12.10
N GLY A 32 0.56 -4.48 -11.29
CA GLY A 32 1.63 -3.56 -10.91
C GLY A 32 2.54 -3.13 -12.06
N MET A 33 2.71 -3.96 -13.09
CA MET A 33 3.41 -3.57 -14.31
C MET A 33 2.65 -2.54 -15.14
N LEU A 34 1.33 -2.50 -15.04
CA LEU A 34 0.50 -1.63 -15.86
C LEU A 34 0.55 -0.19 -15.31
N PRO A 35 1.08 0.78 -16.08
CA PRO A 35 1.20 2.15 -15.62
C PRO A 35 -0.16 2.75 -15.24
N GLY A 36 -0.24 3.30 -14.02
CA GLY A 36 -1.43 3.97 -13.49
C GLY A 36 -2.27 3.13 -12.54
N LEU A 37 -2.29 1.79 -12.62
CA LEU A 37 -3.15 0.97 -11.76
C LEU A 37 -2.64 0.87 -10.32
N GLY A 38 -1.38 0.55 -10.11
CA GLY A 38 -0.77 0.48 -8.79
C GLY A 38 -1.38 -0.58 -7.83
N PRO A 39 -0.78 -0.74 -6.63
CA PRO A 39 -1.20 -1.80 -5.68
C PRO A 39 -2.58 -1.55 -5.06
N MET A 40 -3.00 -0.30 -4.88
CA MET A 40 -4.33 0.00 -4.34
C MET A 40 -5.44 -0.47 -5.27
N SER A 41 -5.31 -0.18 -6.58
CA SER A 41 -6.26 -0.65 -7.58
C SER A 41 -6.23 -2.18 -7.72
N ALA A 42 -5.03 -2.78 -7.62
CA ALA A 42 -4.88 -4.23 -7.67
C ALA A 42 -5.63 -4.92 -6.53
N ILE A 43 -5.47 -4.44 -5.29
CA ILE A 43 -6.19 -4.99 -4.13
C ILE A 43 -7.68 -4.71 -4.25
N ALA A 44 -8.08 -3.49 -4.64
CA ALA A 44 -9.49 -3.15 -4.84
C ALA A 44 -10.19 -4.17 -5.75
N LEU A 45 -9.59 -4.50 -6.90
CA LEU A 45 -10.12 -5.50 -7.84
C LEU A 45 -10.19 -6.92 -7.25
N MET A 46 -9.35 -7.24 -6.26
CA MET A 46 -9.36 -8.56 -5.63
C MET A 46 -10.41 -8.68 -4.52
N ILE A 47 -10.84 -7.59 -3.87
CA ILE A 47 -11.81 -7.64 -2.77
C ILE A 47 -13.09 -8.40 -3.17
N PRO A 48 -13.78 -8.07 -4.29
CA PRO A 48 -14.95 -8.82 -4.70
C PRO A 48 -14.68 -10.29 -5.00
N ILE A 49 -13.50 -10.61 -5.53
CA ILE A 49 -13.10 -11.99 -5.87
C ILE A 49 -12.92 -12.82 -4.60
N THR A 50 -12.45 -12.18 -3.52
CA THR A 50 -12.23 -12.82 -2.22
C THR A 50 -13.47 -12.86 -1.34
N TYR A 51 -14.58 -12.28 -1.79
CA TYR A 51 -15.82 -12.31 -1.03
C TYR A 51 -16.32 -13.76 -0.87
N GLY A 52 -16.55 -14.16 0.36
CA GLY A 52 -16.89 -15.55 0.69
C GLY A 52 -15.70 -16.50 0.91
N PHE A 53 -14.46 -16.03 0.74
CA PHE A 53 -13.29 -16.78 1.17
C PHE A 53 -13.12 -16.68 2.69
N ASP A 54 -12.41 -17.65 3.26
CA ASP A 54 -11.90 -17.50 4.62
C ASP A 54 -11.02 -16.24 4.74
N PRO A 55 -11.19 -15.42 5.80
CA PRO A 55 -10.46 -14.17 5.95
C PRO A 55 -8.93 -14.31 5.91
N ALA A 56 -8.36 -15.40 6.45
CA ALA A 56 -6.92 -15.64 6.39
C ALA A 56 -6.46 -15.82 4.94
N SER A 57 -7.18 -16.64 4.17
CA SER A 57 -6.89 -16.92 2.76
C SER A 57 -7.05 -15.67 1.88
N ALA A 58 -8.09 -14.88 2.11
CA ALA A 58 -8.31 -13.61 1.44
C ALA A 58 -7.15 -12.63 1.68
N MET A 59 -6.72 -12.50 2.93
CA MET A 59 -5.62 -11.63 3.31
C MET A 59 -4.26 -12.10 2.78
N ILE A 60 -4.02 -13.40 2.75
CA ILE A 60 -2.84 -14.02 2.12
C ILE A 60 -2.78 -13.66 0.63
N LEU A 61 -3.89 -13.80 -0.09
CA LEU A 61 -3.97 -13.41 -1.49
C LEU A 61 -3.69 -11.91 -1.67
N MET A 62 -4.32 -11.04 -0.87
CA MET A 62 -4.13 -9.59 -0.95
C MET A 62 -2.70 -9.16 -0.59
N ALA A 63 -2.05 -9.81 0.37
CA ALA A 63 -0.64 -9.58 0.68
C ALA A 63 0.24 -9.94 -0.52
N GLY A 64 -0.03 -11.09 -1.17
CA GLY A 64 0.63 -11.49 -2.41
C GLY A 64 0.44 -10.46 -3.53
N VAL A 65 -0.78 -9.94 -3.69
CA VAL A 65 -1.08 -8.85 -4.67
C VAL A 65 -0.27 -7.60 -4.36
N TYR A 66 -0.17 -7.19 -3.10
CA TYR A 66 0.59 -6.00 -2.72
C TYR A 66 2.06 -6.13 -3.10
N TYR A 67 2.71 -7.23 -2.68
CA TYR A 67 4.11 -7.48 -3.02
C TYR A 67 4.30 -7.64 -4.52
N GLY A 68 3.43 -8.40 -5.17
CA GLY A 68 3.46 -8.58 -6.62
C GLY A 68 3.39 -7.27 -7.38
N ALA A 69 2.54 -6.34 -6.95
CA ALA A 69 2.39 -5.05 -7.60
C ALA A 69 3.67 -4.20 -7.49
N ILE A 70 4.40 -4.26 -6.37
CA ILE A 70 5.68 -3.56 -6.23
C ILE A 70 6.73 -4.15 -7.17
N PHE A 71 6.88 -5.47 -7.20
CA PHE A 71 7.81 -6.15 -8.12
C PHE A 71 7.47 -5.86 -9.59
N GLY A 72 6.20 -5.94 -9.97
CA GLY A 72 5.75 -5.61 -11.32
C GLY A 72 6.01 -4.16 -11.71
N GLY A 73 5.77 -3.23 -10.77
CA GLY A 73 6.05 -1.80 -10.96
C GLY A 73 7.52 -1.50 -11.22
N SER A 74 8.44 -2.26 -10.63
CA SER A 74 9.88 -2.17 -10.90
C SER A 74 10.20 -2.55 -12.34
N THR A 75 9.55 -3.59 -12.85
CA THR A 75 9.75 -4.05 -14.23
C THR A 75 9.40 -2.96 -15.25
N SER A 76 8.26 -2.29 -15.11
CA SER A 76 7.85 -1.20 -16.00
C SER A 76 8.72 0.05 -15.82
N SER A 77 9.15 0.35 -14.59
CA SER A 77 10.08 1.45 -14.29
C SER A 77 11.41 1.27 -15.02
N ILE A 78 11.96 0.06 -15.01
CA ILE A 78 13.25 -0.29 -15.61
C ILE A 78 13.16 -0.36 -17.13
N LEU A 79 12.14 -1.04 -17.69
CA LEU A 79 12.07 -1.32 -19.12
C LEU A 79 11.58 -0.13 -19.96
N ILE A 80 10.60 0.63 -19.47
CA ILE A 80 9.90 1.64 -20.28
C ILE A 80 9.88 3.04 -19.62
N ASN A 81 10.57 3.23 -18.50
CA ASN A 81 10.55 4.48 -17.73
C ASN A 81 9.12 4.99 -17.42
N ALA A 82 8.20 4.07 -17.25
CA ALA A 82 6.80 4.36 -16.91
C ALA A 82 6.43 3.54 -15.64
N PRO A 83 6.75 4.06 -14.46
CA PRO A 83 6.52 3.35 -13.22
C PRO A 83 5.04 3.00 -13.05
N GLY A 84 4.76 1.71 -12.83
CA GLY A 84 3.44 1.22 -12.51
C GLY A 84 3.02 1.59 -11.08
N VAL A 85 4.02 1.78 -10.22
CA VAL A 85 3.84 2.10 -8.80
C VAL A 85 4.71 3.30 -8.41
N ALA A 86 4.16 4.22 -7.62
CA ALA A 86 4.91 5.40 -7.17
C ALA A 86 6.19 5.04 -6.39
N GLY A 87 6.19 3.91 -5.67
CA GLY A 87 7.35 3.39 -4.92
C GLY A 87 8.53 2.95 -5.81
N THR A 88 8.31 2.74 -7.10
CA THR A 88 9.36 2.30 -8.04
C THR A 88 9.87 3.42 -8.95
N VAL A 89 9.42 4.66 -8.75
CA VAL A 89 9.89 5.83 -9.55
C VAL A 89 11.40 6.01 -9.39
N SER A 90 11.92 5.92 -8.17
CA SER A 90 13.36 6.10 -7.92
C SER A 90 14.22 4.98 -8.53
N SER A 91 13.65 3.80 -8.74
CA SER A 91 14.31 2.69 -9.44
C SER A 91 14.54 2.98 -10.92
N SER A 92 13.68 3.79 -11.54
CA SER A 92 13.88 4.20 -12.94
C SER A 92 15.10 5.10 -13.14
N PHE A 93 15.57 5.79 -12.09
CA PHE A 93 16.71 6.71 -12.21
C PHE A 93 17.99 6.00 -12.66
N ASP A 94 18.22 4.79 -12.19
CA ASP A 94 19.37 3.98 -12.55
C ASP A 94 18.99 2.77 -13.42
N GLY A 95 17.83 2.15 -13.18
CA GLY A 95 17.37 0.97 -13.89
C GLY A 95 17.11 1.23 -15.37
N TYR A 96 16.44 2.33 -15.71
CA TYR A 96 16.15 2.66 -17.09
C TYR A 96 17.39 3.01 -17.91
N PRO A 97 18.38 3.82 -17.43
CA PRO A 97 19.66 3.97 -18.08
C PRO A 97 20.39 2.65 -18.31
N MET A 98 20.37 1.71 -17.35
CA MET A 98 20.93 0.37 -17.56
C MET A 98 20.23 -0.36 -18.71
N ALA A 99 18.91 -0.34 -18.75
CA ALA A 99 18.13 -0.97 -19.82
C ALA A 99 18.45 -0.37 -21.19
N LYS A 100 18.55 0.97 -21.30
CA LYS A 100 18.96 1.67 -22.52
C LYS A 100 20.35 1.30 -23.01
N ASN A 101 21.25 0.99 -22.08
CA ASN A 101 22.62 0.58 -22.37
C ASN A 101 22.74 -0.93 -22.67
N GLY A 102 21.62 -1.63 -22.95
CA GLY A 102 21.60 -3.06 -23.27
C GLY A 102 21.78 -3.98 -22.06
N GLN A 103 21.62 -3.47 -20.83
CA GLN A 103 21.76 -4.21 -19.57
C GLN A 103 20.41 -4.41 -18.89
N ALA A 104 19.32 -4.51 -19.64
CA ALA A 104 17.97 -4.66 -19.11
C ALA A 104 17.83 -5.88 -18.21
N GLY A 105 18.32 -7.06 -18.66
CA GLY A 105 18.27 -8.28 -17.85
C GLY A 105 19.06 -8.17 -16.55
N LYS A 106 20.22 -7.50 -16.57
CA LYS A 106 21.02 -7.25 -15.37
C LYS A 106 20.26 -6.31 -14.41
N ALA A 107 19.66 -5.25 -14.90
CA ALA A 107 18.88 -4.32 -14.07
C ALA A 107 17.68 -5.02 -13.42
N LEU A 108 16.96 -5.86 -14.17
CA LEU A 108 15.87 -6.67 -13.62
C LEU A 108 16.35 -7.69 -12.59
N ALA A 109 17.54 -8.28 -12.78
CA ALA A 109 18.11 -9.18 -11.79
C ALA A 109 18.51 -8.46 -10.51
N ILE A 110 19.14 -7.28 -10.58
CA ILE A 110 19.44 -6.43 -9.42
C ILE A 110 18.15 -6.10 -8.68
N ALA A 111 17.12 -5.64 -9.38
CA ALA A 111 15.84 -5.32 -8.80
C ALA A 111 15.19 -6.54 -8.10
N ALA A 112 15.14 -7.70 -8.76
CA ALA A 112 14.55 -8.91 -8.20
C ALA A 112 15.27 -9.39 -6.94
N TYR A 113 16.62 -9.44 -6.95
CA TYR A 113 17.39 -9.85 -5.77
C TYR A 113 17.32 -8.83 -4.63
N ALA A 114 17.38 -7.55 -4.94
CA ALA A 114 17.26 -6.47 -3.95
C ALA A 114 15.88 -6.48 -3.28
N SER A 115 14.81 -6.60 -4.07
CA SER A 115 13.43 -6.68 -3.59
C SER A 115 13.18 -7.93 -2.76
N PHE A 116 13.62 -9.11 -3.24
CA PHE A 116 13.54 -10.36 -2.48
C PHE A 116 14.24 -10.27 -1.13
N SER A 117 15.47 -9.76 -1.13
CA SER A 117 16.27 -9.66 0.10
C SER A 117 15.66 -8.63 1.06
N GLY A 118 15.24 -7.46 0.55
CA GLY A 118 14.59 -6.41 1.33
C GLY A 118 13.29 -6.87 1.97
N GLY A 119 12.43 -7.52 1.18
CA GLY A 119 11.16 -8.08 1.67
C GLY A 119 11.37 -9.18 2.70
N THR A 120 12.35 -10.08 2.48
CA THR A 120 12.64 -11.20 3.40
C THR A 120 13.24 -10.72 4.73
N ILE A 121 14.21 -9.79 4.69
CA ILE A 121 14.79 -9.19 5.90
C ILE A 121 13.71 -8.42 6.68
N ALA A 122 12.89 -7.66 5.99
CA ALA A 122 11.79 -6.93 6.62
C ALA A 122 10.72 -7.87 7.20
N ALA A 123 10.43 -9.01 6.56
CA ALA A 123 9.53 -10.03 7.12
C ALA A 123 10.09 -10.64 8.41
N LEU A 124 11.42 -10.78 8.53
CA LEU A 124 12.06 -11.18 9.78
C LEU A 124 11.87 -10.11 10.87
N PHE A 125 12.05 -8.83 10.53
CA PHE A 125 11.78 -7.75 11.47
C PHE A 125 10.30 -7.69 11.87
N LEU A 126 9.38 -7.91 10.93
CA LEU A 126 7.94 -7.97 11.21
C LEU A 126 7.62 -9.13 12.15
N LEU A 127 8.18 -10.33 11.91
CA LEU A 127 8.00 -11.51 12.74
C LEU A 127 8.35 -11.26 14.21
N VAL A 128 9.41 -10.46 14.44
CA VAL A 128 9.88 -10.13 15.79
C VAL A 128 9.12 -8.92 16.37
N ALA A 129 8.95 -7.86 15.59
CA ALA A 129 8.41 -6.59 16.07
C ALA A 129 6.89 -6.62 16.28
N ALA A 130 6.12 -7.28 15.40
CA ALA A 130 4.68 -7.25 15.47
C ALA A 130 4.10 -7.87 16.76
N PRO A 131 4.55 -9.03 17.25
CA PRO A 131 4.04 -9.56 18.51
C PRO A 131 4.36 -8.67 19.72
N GLN A 132 5.51 -8.00 19.72
CA GLN A 132 5.90 -7.09 20.81
C GLN A 132 5.01 -5.85 20.82
N LEU A 133 4.83 -5.24 19.65
CA LEU A 133 3.97 -4.07 19.52
C LEU A 133 2.50 -4.41 19.79
N ALA A 134 2.02 -5.58 19.38
CA ALA A 134 0.68 -6.05 19.72
C ALA A 134 0.45 -6.14 21.22
N LYS A 135 1.42 -6.66 21.98
CA LYS A 135 1.34 -6.69 23.45
C LYS A 135 1.31 -5.30 24.08
N VAL A 136 2.13 -4.37 23.59
CA VAL A 136 2.12 -2.99 24.05
C VAL A 136 0.78 -2.33 23.74
N SER A 137 0.22 -2.57 22.56
CA SER A 137 -1.05 -1.97 22.14
C SER A 137 -2.27 -2.50 22.91
N LEU A 138 -2.18 -3.65 23.59
CA LEU A 138 -3.21 -4.14 24.51
C LEU A 138 -3.42 -3.20 25.72
N SER A 139 -2.44 -2.36 26.07
CA SER A 139 -2.57 -1.36 27.13
C SER A 139 -3.28 -0.08 26.69
N PHE A 140 -3.53 0.08 25.39
CA PHE A 140 -4.18 1.25 24.84
C PHE A 140 -5.66 1.30 25.20
N GLN A 141 -6.13 2.47 25.58
CA GLN A 141 -7.55 2.75 25.82
C GLN A 141 -8.14 3.61 24.70
N SER A 142 -9.45 3.88 24.77
CA SER A 142 -10.13 4.65 23.72
C SER A 142 -9.50 6.02 23.46
N ALA A 143 -9.00 6.71 24.49
CA ALA A 143 -8.29 7.97 24.35
C ALA A 143 -7.00 7.82 23.51
N ASP A 144 -6.24 6.76 23.75
CA ASP A 144 -4.98 6.48 23.05
C ASP A 144 -5.24 6.11 21.59
N TYR A 145 -6.29 5.32 21.33
CA TYR A 145 -6.73 4.99 19.95
C TYR A 145 -7.23 6.23 19.20
N PHE A 146 -7.99 7.12 19.85
CA PHE A 146 -8.40 8.38 19.24
C PHE A 146 -7.18 9.22 18.83
N ALA A 147 -6.23 9.43 19.73
CA ALA A 147 -5.00 10.17 19.47
C ALA A 147 -4.19 9.51 18.32
N LEU A 148 -4.07 8.17 18.34
CA LEU A 148 -3.35 7.40 17.33
C LEU A 148 -3.99 7.54 15.93
N MET A 149 -5.32 7.51 15.84
CA MET A 149 -6.03 7.71 14.58
C MET A 149 -5.85 9.13 14.06
N CYS A 150 -5.86 10.14 14.92
CA CYS A 150 -5.56 11.52 14.53
C CYS A 150 -4.13 11.65 13.96
N VAL A 151 -3.15 11.04 14.60
CA VAL A 151 -1.76 10.98 14.11
C VAL A 151 -1.70 10.27 12.76
N GLY A 152 -2.39 9.14 12.60
CA GLY A 152 -2.45 8.38 11.34
C GLY A 152 -3.01 9.20 10.19
N LEU A 153 -4.16 9.87 10.40
CA LEU A 153 -4.80 10.73 9.39
C LEU A 153 -3.90 11.90 8.99
N LEU A 154 -3.29 12.58 9.97
CA LEU A 154 -2.37 13.68 9.72
C LEU A 154 -1.09 13.24 9.02
N SER A 155 -0.53 12.09 9.40
CA SER A 155 0.69 11.58 8.80
C SER A 155 0.51 11.30 7.32
N ILE A 156 -0.59 10.66 6.91
CA ILE A 156 -0.87 10.40 5.48
C ILE A 156 -1.03 11.71 4.70
N ALA A 157 -1.67 12.71 5.30
CA ALA A 157 -1.77 14.02 4.67
C ALA A 157 -0.40 14.72 4.60
N ALA A 158 0.44 14.60 5.65
CA ALA A 158 1.76 15.18 5.71
C ALA A 158 2.75 14.56 4.71
N PHE A 159 2.62 13.25 4.44
CA PHE A 159 3.42 12.53 3.47
C PHE A 159 2.87 12.58 2.03
N ALA A 160 1.77 13.31 1.79
CA ALA A 160 1.34 13.61 0.44
C ALA A 160 2.43 14.37 -0.34
N SER A 161 2.35 14.35 -1.66
CA SER A 161 3.33 15.04 -2.52
C SER A 161 3.51 16.50 -2.12
N LYS A 162 4.72 17.04 -2.31
CA LYS A 162 5.05 18.43 -1.93
C LYS A 162 3.99 19.44 -2.40
N GLY A 163 3.41 20.19 -1.46
CA GLY A 163 2.38 21.21 -1.71
C GLY A 163 0.96 20.66 -1.82
N GLN A 164 0.72 19.37 -1.56
CA GLN A 164 -0.61 18.77 -1.57
C GLN A 164 -1.21 18.54 -0.18
N PHE A 165 -0.55 18.99 0.89
CA PHE A 165 -1.02 18.78 2.26
C PHE A 165 -2.48 19.25 2.46
N LEU A 166 -2.81 20.48 2.04
CA LEU A 166 -4.17 21.01 2.17
C LEU A 166 -5.19 20.18 1.37
N LYS A 167 -4.83 19.78 0.16
CA LYS A 167 -5.70 18.89 -0.66
C LYS A 167 -5.90 17.54 0.02
N ALA A 168 -4.86 16.98 0.62
CA ALA A 168 -4.93 15.73 1.37
C ALA A 168 -5.83 15.88 2.62
N MET A 169 -5.73 16.98 3.35
CA MET A 169 -6.60 17.29 4.49
C MET A 169 -8.06 17.42 4.07
N ILE A 170 -8.35 18.10 2.96
CA ILE A 170 -9.70 18.20 2.39
C ILE A 170 -10.23 16.81 2.05
N MET A 171 -9.42 15.95 1.42
CA MET A 171 -9.82 14.59 1.08
C MET A 171 -10.05 13.72 2.32
N THR A 172 -9.24 13.88 3.36
CA THR A 172 -9.45 13.22 4.66
C THR A 172 -10.77 13.66 5.28
N ALA A 173 -11.04 14.97 5.33
CA ALA A 173 -12.30 15.51 5.86
C ALA A 173 -13.51 15.02 5.06
N PHE A 174 -13.39 14.94 3.73
CA PHE A 174 -14.44 14.40 2.87
C PHE A 174 -14.66 12.89 3.15
N GLY A 175 -13.61 12.12 3.33
CA GLY A 175 -13.72 10.71 3.74
C GLY A 175 -14.41 10.54 5.11
N LEU A 176 -14.02 11.36 6.10
CA LEU A 176 -14.69 11.41 7.41
C LEU A 176 -16.19 11.74 7.29
N ALA A 177 -16.54 12.71 6.45
CA ALA A 177 -17.93 13.07 6.20
C ALA A 177 -18.72 11.92 5.55
N LEU A 178 -18.15 11.22 4.57
CA LEU A 178 -18.78 10.04 3.97
C LEU A 178 -19.00 8.91 4.98
N ALA A 179 -18.10 8.75 5.96
CA ALA A 179 -18.21 7.75 7.02
C ALA A 179 -19.37 8.02 8.00
N THR A 180 -19.93 9.24 8.00
CA THR A 180 -21.08 9.57 8.85
C THR A 180 -22.42 9.25 8.22
N VAL A 181 -22.45 8.83 6.95
CA VAL A 181 -23.68 8.41 6.26
C VAL A 181 -24.09 7.03 6.76
N GLY A 182 -25.36 6.86 7.10
CA GLY A 182 -25.93 5.58 7.55
C GLY A 182 -26.22 5.54 9.04
N GLN A 183 -26.25 4.33 9.61
CA GLN A 183 -26.58 4.10 11.00
C GLN A 183 -25.44 4.47 11.94
N ASP A 184 -25.72 5.23 12.97
CA ASP A 184 -24.79 5.52 14.07
C ASP A 184 -24.62 4.28 14.95
N SER A 185 -23.39 3.78 15.04
CA SER A 185 -23.05 2.55 15.80
C SER A 185 -23.25 2.63 17.32
N LEU A 186 -23.55 3.81 17.89
CA LEU A 186 -23.75 4.00 19.34
C LEU A 186 -25.19 4.36 19.72
N SER A 187 -25.92 5.04 18.83
CA SER A 187 -27.29 5.51 19.08
C SER A 187 -28.34 4.84 18.20
N ASP A 188 -27.92 4.02 17.22
CA ASP A 188 -28.76 3.38 16.21
C ASP A 188 -29.60 4.35 15.36
N ILE A 189 -29.32 5.67 15.45
CA ILE A 189 -30.00 6.70 14.67
C ILE A 189 -29.38 6.77 13.27
N THR A 190 -30.20 6.70 12.23
CA THR A 190 -29.75 6.88 10.85
C THR A 190 -29.44 8.35 10.54
N ARG A 191 -28.28 8.60 9.93
CA ARG A 191 -27.77 9.94 9.60
C ARG A 191 -27.53 10.07 8.10
N PHE A 192 -27.82 11.24 7.54
CA PHE A 192 -27.49 11.63 6.16
C PHE A 192 -27.92 10.63 5.07
N HIS A 193 -29.00 9.86 5.32
CA HIS A 193 -29.54 8.93 4.32
C HIS A 193 -30.45 9.63 3.28
N PHE A 194 -30.76 10.91 3.48
CA PHE A 194 -31.55 11.77 2.55
C PHE A 194 -32.88 11.13 2.09
N GLY A 195 -33.51 10.32 2.92
CA GLY A 195 -34.72 9.58 2.60
C GLY A 195 -34.53 8.35 1.70
N ASN A 196 -33.30 8.01 1.33
CA ASN A 196 -33.01 6.85 0.50
C ASN A 196 -32.70 5.62 1.37
N ILE A 197 -33.51 4.57 1.22
CA ILE A 197 -33.37 3.33 1.98
C ILE A 197 -32.02 2.64 1.75
N ASN A 198 -31.44 2.77 0.55
CA ASN A 198 -30.15 2.16 0.22
C ASN A 198 -28.96 2.82 0.94
N LEU A 199 -29.15 3.99 1.54
CA LEU A 199 -28.12 4.70 2.31
C LEU A 199 -28.31 4.54 3.83
N MET A 200 -29.34 3.82 4.29
CA MET A 200 -29.58 3.62 5.73
C MET A 200 -28.48 2.81 6.39
N ASP A 201 -27.94 1.81 5.71
CA ASP A 201 -26.82 1.00 6.17
C ASP A 201 -25.43 1.64 5.89
N GLY A 202 -25.44 2.86 5.33
CA GLY A 202 -24.23 3.59 4.98
C GLY A 202 -23.69 3.27 3.58
N ILE A 203 -22.50 3.80 3.29
CA ILE A 203 -21.81 3.56 2.02
C ILE A 203 -20.92 2.35 2.15
N SER A 204 -21.06 1.37 1.24
CA SER A 204 -20.18 0.19 1.21
C SER A 204 -18.72 0.61 0.98
N PHE A 205 -17.81 0.11 1.83
CA PHE A 205 -16.38 0.31 1.65
C PHE A 205 -15.89 -0.19 0.29
N VAL A 206 -16.34 -1.37 -0.13
CA VAL A 206 -15.92 -1.96 -1.41
C VAL A 206 -16.34 -1.09 -2.58
N LEU A 207 -17.58 -0.58 -2.56
CA LEU A 207 -18.07 0.35 -3.57
C LEU A 207 -17.16 1.59 -3.67
N LEU A 208 -16.85 2.22 -2.52
CA LEU A 208 -16.05 3.44 -2.50
C LEU A 208 -14.63 3.20 -3.03
N VAL A 209 -14.00 2.09 -2.66
CA VAL A 209 -12.65 1.72 -3.13
C VAL A 209 -12.64 1.38 -4.62
N MET A 210 -13.64 0.61 -5.09
CA MET A 210 -13.78 0.28 -6.51
C MET A 210 -14.00 1.54 -7.37
N ALA A 211 -14.84 2.46 -6.90
CA ALA A 211 -15.07 3.74 -7.58
C ALA A 211 -13.81 4.59 -7.65
N THR A 212 -13.11 4.76 -6.52
CA THR A 212 -11.99 5.70 -6.38
C THR A 212 -10.68 5.19 -6.96
N PHE A 213 -10.41 3.87 -6.97
CA PHE A 213 -9.15 3.31 -7.47
C PHE A 213 -9.28 2.53 -8.76
N ALA A 214 -10.27 1.65 -8.91
CA ALA A 214 -10.39 0.84 -10.10
C ALA A 214 -11.09 1.59 -11.24
N MET A 215 -12.34 1.98 -11.06
CA MET A 215 -13.15 2.59 -12.12
C MET A 215 -12.65 3.99 -12.50
N SER A 216 -12.28 4.83 -11.52
CA SER A 216 -11.74 6.17 -11.82
C SER A 216 -10.41 6.12 -12.56
N GLU A 217 -9.56 5.11 -12.29
CA GLU A 217 -8.31 4.89 -13.01
C GLU A 217 -8.57 4.44 -14.45
N ALA A 218 -9.54 3.53 -14.66
CA ALA A 218 -9.98 3.15 -16.00
C ALA A 218 -10.42 4.37 -16.81
N PHE A 219 -11.22 5.26 -16.21
CA PHE A 219 -11.62 6.52 -16.85
C PHE A 219 -10.44 7.45 -17.10
N MET A 220 -9.45 7.51 -16.19
CA MET A 220 -8.24 8.31 -16.37
C MET A 220 -7.38 7.79 -17.54
N ILE A 221 -7.30 6.48 -17.74
CA ILE A 221 -6.61 5.87 -18.89
C ILE A 221 -7.27 6.28 -20.21
N ILE A 222 -8.61 6.32 -20.26
CA ILE A 222 -9.36 6.80 -21.43
C ILE A 222 -9.10 8.29 -21.65
N PHE A 223 -9.16 9.10 -20.61
CA PHE A 223 -9.02 10.55 -20.68
C PHE A 223 -7.62 10.99 -21.11
N LYS A 224 -6.57 10.33 -20.60
CA LYS A 224 -5.17 10.68 -20.88
C LYS A 224 -4.66 10.09 -22.19
N LYS A 225 -5.24 10.09 -23.28
CA LYS A 225 -4.86 9.63 -24.64
C LYS A 225 -3.35 9.33 -24.92
N LYS A 226 -2.53 9.18 -23.89
CA LYS A 226 -1.09 8.99 -24.00
C LYS A 226 -0.79 7.54 -24.40
N ASP A 227 -0.53 7.30 -25.66
CA ASP A 227 -0.08 6.00 -26.15
C ASP A 227 1.35 5.76 -25.72
N ILE A 228 1.53 4.90 -24.73
CA ILE A 228 2.82 4.27 -24.47
C ILE A 228 2.84 3.07 -25.43
N SER A 229 3.37 3.28 -26.62
CA SER A 229 3.58 2.21 -27.59
C SER A 229 4.79 1.38 -27.16
N PHE A 230 4.52 0.29 -26.46
CA PHE A 230 5.52 -0.71 -26.13
C PHE A 230 5.18 -1.99 -26.91
N SER A 231 6.14 -2.49 -27.67
CA SER A 231 5.95 -3.70 -28.48
C SER A 231 6.40 -4.94 -27.72
N ALA A 232 5.67 -6.04 -27.85
CA ALA A 232 6.08 -7.32 -27.29
C ALA A 232 7.46 -7.79 -27.82
N SER A 233 7.87 -7.29 -29.01
CA SER A 233 9.20 -7.56 -29.58
C SER A 233 10.33 -6.88 -28.79
N ASP A 234 10.03 -5.86 -27.98
CA ASP A 234 11.04 -5.15 -27.19
C ASP A 234 11.46 -5.95 -25.95
N VAL A 235 10.75 -7.01 -25.60
CA VAL A 235 11.00 -7.91 -24.46
C VAL A 235 11.49 -9.29 -24.89
N SER A 236 12.10 -9.44 -26.06
CA SER A 236 12.72 -10.71 -26.44
C SER A 236 13.90 -11.06 -25.53
N LYS A 237 14.15 -12.37 -25.28
CA LYS A 237 15.30 -12.83 -24.48
C LYS A 237 16.63 -12.25 -25.01
N GLU A 238 16.75 -12.09 -26.30
CA GLU A 238 17.95 -11.55 -26.97
C GLU A 238 18.16 -10.08 -26.63
N LYS A 239 17.08 -9.27 -26.53
CA LYS A 239 17.16 -7.86 -26.17
C LYS A 239 17.32 -7.60 -24.68
N LEU A 240 16.83 -8.49 -23.81
CA LEU A 240 16.99 -8.36 -22.36
C LEU A 240 18.45 -8.60 -21.93
N GLY A 241 19.19 -9.44 -22.63
CA GLY A 241 20.55 -9.80 -22.29
C GLY A 241 20.61 -10.75 -21.07
N SER A 242 21.80 -10.84 -20.46
CA SER A 242 22.05 -11.74 -19.32
C SER A 242 21.38 -11.24 -18.04
N ILE A 243 20.70 -12.16 -17.32
CA ILE A 243 20.18 -11.94 -15.96
C ILE A 243 21.19 -12.36 -14.88
N LYS A 244 22.39 -12.80 -15.26
CA LYS A 244 23.40 -13.23 -14.30
C LYS A 244 24.18 -12.04 -13.76
N LEU A 245 24.34 -12.00 -12.45
CA LEU A 245 25.22 -11.04 -11.76
C LEU A 245 26.57 -11.66 -11.48
N SER A 246 27.63 -10.89 -11.62
CA SER A 246 28.99 -11.28 -11.22
C SER A 246 29.11 -11.25 -9.69
N LYS A 247 30.13 -11.94 -9.17
CA LYS A 247 30.42 -11.94 -7.74
C LYS A 247 30.72 -10.54 -7.20
N ASP A 248 31.35 -9.68 -7.99
CA ASP A 248 31.69 -8.32 -7.59
C ASP A 248 30.45 -7.44 -7.53
N GLU A 249 29.50 -7.60 -8.46
CA GLU A 249 28.20 -6.90 -8.46
C GLU A 249 27.37 -7.29 -7.24
N VAL A 250 27.31 -8.57 -6.90
CA VAL A 250 26.65 -9.05 -5.67
C VAL A 250 27.31 -8.46 -4.43
N LYS A 251 28.66 -8.44 -4.39
CA LYS A 251 29.41 -7.86 -3.29
C LYS A 251 29.16 -6.36 -3.10
N GLU A 252 28.91 -5.64 -4.22
CA GLU A 252 28.54 -4.23 -4.20
C GLU A 252 27.12 -4.03 -3.65
N MET A 253 26.18 -4.96 -3.93
CA MET A 253 24.77 -4.90 -3.48
C MET A 253 24.59 -5.21 -1.99
N VAL A 254 25.28 -6.22 -1.44
CA VAL A 254 25.04 -6.76 -0.10
C VAL A 254 25.01 -5.68 1.00
N PRO A 255 26.00 -4.76 1.13
CA PRO A 255 25.95 -3.72 2.15
C PRO A 255 24.83 -2.70 1.94
N VAL A 256 24.45 -2.43 0.68
CA VAL A 256 23.31 -1.56 0.33
C VAL A 256 22.02 -2.19 0.81
N VAL A 257 21.80 -3.46 0.45
CA VAL A 257 20.61 -4.24 0.87
C VAL A 257 20.49 -4.25 2.40
N GLY A 258 21.56 -4.51 3.13
CA GLY A 258 21.52 -4.50 4.60
C GLY A 258 21.04 -3.17 5.18
N ARG A 259 21.64 -2.05 4.77
CA ARG A 259 21.28 -0.72 5.27
C ARG A 259 19.88 -0.29 4.86
N THR A 260 19.55 -0.50 3.60
CA THR A 260 18.27 0.00 3.05
C THR A 260 17.08 -0.88 3.40
N SER A 261 17.28 -2.15 3.80
CA SER A 261 16.25 -2.98 4.43
C SER A 261 15.80 -2.39 5.78
N VAL A 262 16.77 -2.01 6.63
CA VAL A 262 16.47 -1.39 7.93
C VAL A 262 15.76 -0.04 7.72
N LEU A 263 16.32 0.82 6.85
CA LEU A 263 15.73 2.13 6.55
C LEU A 263 14.31 1.97 6.00
N GLY A 264 14.12 1.09 5.02
CA GLY A 264 12.83 0.85 4.41
C GLY A 264 11.80 0.33 5.41
N PHE A 265 12.17 -0.66 6.24
CA PHE A 265 11.28 -1.20 7.27
C PHE A 265 10.83 -0.11 8.26
N LEU A 266 11.77 0.66 8.81
CA LEU A 266 11.47 1.74 9.76
C LEU A 266 10.55 2.81 9.15
N VAL A 267 10.82 3.21 7.91
CA VAL A 267 9.93 4.15 7.18
C VAL A 267 8.55 3.53 6.94
N GLY A 268 8.49 2.24 6.62
CA GLY A 268 7.23 1.52 6.40
C GLY A 268 6.35 1.42 7.65
N VAL A 269 6.94 1.32 8.84
CA VAL A 269 6.22 1.33 10.13
C VAL A 269 5.55 2.67 10.41
N LEU A 270 6.08 3.76 9.84
CA LEU A 270 5.51 5.10 10.04
C LEU A 270 4.23 5.26 9.21
N PRO A 271 3.08 5.56 9.84
CA PRO A 271 1.83 5.75 9.12
C PRO A 271 1.95 6.81 8.02
N GLY A 272 1.53 6.45 6.81
CA GLY A 272 1.50 7.35 5.67
C GLY A 272 2.80 7.49 4.86
N ALA A 273 3.96 7.13 5.40
CA ALA A 273 5.24 7.25 4.69
C ALA A 273 5.31 6.30 3.48
N GLY A 274 5.01 5.03 3.69
CA GLY A 274 4.89 4.02 2.64
C GLY A 274 6.15 3.79 1.80
N ALA A 275 6.02 2.92 0.80
CA ALA A 275 7.12 2.50 -0.07
C ALA A 275 7.73 3.63 -0.91
N THR A 276 6.92 4.64 -1.27
CA THR A 276 7.39 5.75 -2.10
C THR A 276 8.46 6.57 -1.39
N ILE A 277 8.21 6.99 -0.15
CA ILE A 277 9.16 7.79 0.62
C ILE A 277 10.39 6.97 0.94
N ALA A 278 10.20 5.70 1.33
CA ALA A 278 11.31 4.79 1.63
C ALA A 278 12.28 4.65 0.45
N SER A 279 11.77 4.48 -0.76
CA SER A 279 12.59 4.30 -1.96
C SER A 279 13.40 5.55 -2.32
N PHE A 280 12.80 6.73 -2.25
CA PHE A 280 13.51 7.99 -2.50
C PHE A 280 14.56 8.28 -1.43
N LEU A 281 14.22 8.05 -0.16
CA LEU A 281 15.17 8.23 0.95
C LEU A 281 16.36 7.28 0.82
N ALA A 282 16.13 6.02 0.47
CA ALA A 282 17.19 5.02 0.29
C ALA A 282 18.14 5.40 -0.85
N TRP A 283 17.58 5.81 -2.00
CA TRP A 283 18.41 6.30 -3.12
C TRP A 283 19.24 7.52 -2.73
N GLY A 284 18.62 8.50 -2.08
CA GLY A 284 19.29 9.72 -1.61
C GLY A 284 20.37 9.42 -0.56
N PHE A 285 20.06 8.52 0.40
CA PHE A 285 20.98 8.09 1.44
C PHE A 285 22.22 7.42 0.85
N GLU A 286 22.06 6.40 -0.01
CA GLU A 286 23.19 5.69 -0.64
C GLU A 286 24.03 6.63 -1.51
N ARG A 287 23.39 7.56 -2.23
CA ARG A 287 24.11 8.58 -2.97
C ARG A 287 24.90 9.52 -2.05
N SER A 288 24.38 9.88 -0.88
CA SER A 288 25.03 10.79 0.06
C SER A 288 26.32 10.23 0.64
N ILE A 289 26.33 8.93 0.97
CA ILE A 289 27.48 8.22 1.56
C ILE A 289 28.46 7.67 0.52
N ALA A 290 28.09 7.70 -0.76
CA ALA A 290 28.94 7.22 -1.85
C ALA A 290 30.19 8.10 -2.03
N SER A 291 31.31 7.50 -2.48
CA SER A 291 32.51 8.23 -2.86
C SER A 291 32.24 9.20 -4.02
N ALA A 292 33.08 10.23 -4.20
CA ALA A 292 32.92 11.22 -5.28
C ALA A 292 32.85 10.54 -6.67
N LYS A 293 33.65 9.50 -6.91
CA LYS A 293 33.64 8.71 -8.16
C LYS A 293 32.35 7.92 -8.35
N GLU A 294 31.79 7.36 -7.28
CA GLU A 294 30.54 6.61 -7.34
C GLU A 294 29.31 7.53 -7.49
N LYS A 295 29.31 8.70 -6.85
CA LYS A 295 28.24 9.71 -7.01
C LYS A 295 27.97 10.07 -8.47
N LEU A 296 28.98 10.05 -9.31
CA LEU A 296 28.85 10.35 -10.75
C LEU A 296 28.11 9.26 -11.54
N LYS A 297 27.99 8.05 -10.98
CA LYS A 297 27.28 6.92 -11.60
C LYS A 297 25.78 6.95 -11.28
N PHE A 298 25.37 7.57 -10.16
CA PHE A 298 23.94 7.67 -9.78
C PHE A 298 23.17 8.48 -10.81
N GLY A 299 22.03 7.93 -11.24
CA GLY A 299 21.23 8.46 -12.35
C GLY A 299 21.73 8.07 -13.75
N LYS A 300 22.79 7.23 -13.85
CA LYS A 300 23.39 6.78 -15.11
C LYS A 300 23.53 5.25 -15.20
N GLY A 301 22.92 4.51 -14.29
CA GLY A 301 22.98 3.06 -14.24
C GLY A 301 23.85 2.51 -13.09
N SER A 302 23.76 3.12 -11.92
CA SER A 302 24.42 2.65 -10.69
C SER A 302 23.75 1.41 -10.14
N ILE A 303 24.53 0.35 -9.86
CA ILE A 303 24.04 -0.86 -9.16
C ILE A 303 23.48 -0.48 -7.79
N LYS A 304 24.23 0.32 -7.01
CA LYS A 304 23.78 0.83 -5.70
C LYS A 304 22.55 1.69 -5.82
N GLY A 305 22.50 2.56 -6.86
CA GLY A 305 21.38 3.44 -7.14
C GLY A 305 20.09 2.72 -7.52
N LEU A 306 20.19 1.49 -8.06
CA LEU A 306 19.03 0.65 -8.34
C LEU A 306 18.69 -0.26 -7.15
N ALA A 307 19.68 -0.89 -6.52
CA ALA A 307 19.47 -1.83 -5.41
C ALA A 307 18.83 -1.13 -4.18
N ALA A 308 19.25 0.10 -3.87
CA ALA A 308 18.78 0.82 -2.69
C ALA A 308 17.26 1.06 -2.67
N PRO A 309 16.66 1.71 -3.68
CA PRO A 309 15.22 1.93 -3.72
C PRO A 309 14.41 0.63 -3.80
N GLU A 310 14.91 -0.38 -4.52
CA GLU A 310 14.24 -1.67 -4.65
C GLU A 310 14.19 -2.45 -3.33
N THR A 311 15.28 -2.45 -2.59
CA THR A 311 15.31 -3.03 -1.25
C THR A 311 14.36 -2.28 -0.31
N ALA A 312 14.44 -0.95 -0.29
CA ALA A 312 13.70 -0.14 0.67
C ALA A 312 12.19 -0.11 0.40
N ASN A 313 11.75 -0.12 -0.86
CA ASN A 313 10.31 -0.13 -1.17
C ASN A 313 9.65 -1.43 -0.71
N ASN A 314 10.29 -2.58 -0.93
CA ASN A 314 9.78 -3.89 -0.48
C ASN A 314 9.86 -4.03 1.04
N ALA A 315 10.93 -3.55 1.66
CA ALA A 315 11.04 -3.52 3.12
C ALA A 315 9.97 -2.62 3.75
N ALA A 316 9.64 -1.48 3.13
CA ALA A 316 8.60 -0.58 3.61
C ALA A 316 7.19 -1.17 3.41
N CYS A 317 6.94 -1.90 2.34
CA CYS A 317 5.69 -2.64 2.16
C CYS A 317 5.45 -3.60 3.33
N THR A 318 6.46 -4.39 3.67
CA THR A 318 6.41 -5.31 4.82
C THR A 318 6.26 -4.55 6.12
N GLY A 319 7.03 -3.45 6.33
CA GLY A 319 6.94 -2.61 7.51
C GLY A 319 5.55 -2.02 7.75
N SER A 320 4.81 -1.71 6.68
CA SER A 320 3.46 -1.14 6.77
C SER A 320 2.40 -2.11 7.32
N PHE A 321 2.69 -3.40 7.40
CA PHE A 321 1.86 -4.39 8.09
C PHE A 321 2.01 -4.34 9.62
N VAL A 322 3.09 -3.79 10.15
CA VAL A 322 3.26 -3.65 11.60
C VAL A 322 2.10 -2.86 12.20
N PRO A 323 1.88 -1.58 11.85
CA PRO A 323 0.76 -0.82 12.42
C PRO A 323 -0.61 -1.39 12.02
N LEU A 324 -0.75 -1.97 10.82
CA LEU A 324 -1.99 -2.59 10.38
C LEU A 324 -2.41 -3.74 11.31
N LEU A 325 -1.52 -4.68 11.54
CA LEU A 325 -1.83 -5.90 12.29
C LEU A 325 -1.86 -5.69 13.81
N THR A 326 -1.07 -4.72 14.32
CA THR A 326 -0.90 -4.55 15.77
C THR A 326 -1.69 -3.40 16.37
N LEU A 327 -1.89 -2.32 15.63
CA LEU A 327 -2.57 -1.11 16.07
C LEU A 327 -3.93 -0.91 15.38
N GLY A 328 -4.19 -1.62 14.28
CA GLY A 328 -5.40 -1.42 13.47
C GLY A 328 -5.41 -0.11 12.71
N ILE A 329 -4.23 0.44 12.41
CA ILE A 329 -4.07 1.64 11.57
C ILE A 329 -3.18 1.32 10.36
N PRO A 330 -3.44 1.88 9.18
CA PRO A 330 -2.64 1.56 8.02
C PRO A 330 -1.32 2.32 7.99
N GLY A 331 -0.23 1.64 7.60
CA GLY A 331 1.07 2.24 7.35
C GLY A 331 1.17 2.93 5.98
N SER A 332 0.26 2.64 5.05
CA SER A 332 0.26 3.17 3.69
C SER A 332 -1.15 3.22 3.10
N GLY A 333 -1.34 3.90 1.96
CA GLY A 333 -2.62 3.88 1.24
C GLY A 333 -3.06 2.47 0.83
N THR A 334 -2.12 1.60 0.50
CA THR A 334 -2.39 0.20 0.14
C THR A 334 -2.88 -0.60 1.35
N THR A 335 -2.22 -0.46 2.50
CA THR A 335 -2.67 -1.11 3.73
C THR A 335 -3.95 -0.49 4.27
N ALA A 336 -4.32 0.74 3.88
CA ALA A 336 -5.64 1.30 4.16
C ALA A 336 -6.74 0.51 3.43
N VAL A 337 -6.55 0.19 2.16
CA VAL A 337 -7.50 -0.65 1.42
C VAL A 337 -7.60 -2.04 2.04
N MET A 338 -6.47 -2.63 2.46
CA MET A 338 -6.46 -3.93 3.18
C MET A 338 -7.15 -3.86 4.54
N LEU A 339 -7.00 -2.76 5.27
CA LEU A 339 -7.71 -2.52 6.54
C LEU A 339 -9.21 -2.56 6.34
N GLY A 340 -9.71 -1.85 5.32
CA GLY A 340 -11.12 -1.88 4.99
C GLY A 340 -11.63 -3.25 4.54
N ALA A 341 -10.79 -4.02 3.82
CA ALA A 341 -11.11 -5.40 3.47
C ALA A 341 -11.23 -6.29 4.72
N LEU A 342 -10.30 -6.19 5.69
CA LEU A 342 -10.40 -6.89 6.97
C LEU A 342 -11.72 -6.59 7.68
N LEU A 343 -12.08 -5.30 7.78
CA LEU A 343 -13.33 -4.88 8.41
C LEU A 343 -14.57 -5.43 7.66
N SER A 344 -14.52 -5.50 6.32
CA SER A 344 -15.59 -6.05 5.49
C SER A 344 -15.75 -7.58 5.69
N PHE A 345 -14.69 -8.27 6.07
CA PHE A 345 -14.74 -9.69 6.46
C PHE A 345 -15.15 -9.90 7.93
N GLY A 346 -15.52 -8.83 8.66
CA GLY A 346 -15.87 -8.89 10.07
C GLY A 346 -14.67 -9.07 11.01
N VAL A 347 -13.45 -8.93 10.49
CA VAL A 347 -12.20 -9.05 11.25
C VAL A 347 -11.82 -7.71 11.84
N GLN A 348 -11.63 -7.65 13.16
CA GLN A 348 -11.16 -6.44 13.84
C GLN A 348 -9.63 -6.38 13.84
N PRO A 349 -9.01 -5.48 13.07
CA PRO A 349 -7.56 -5.30 13.08
C PRO A 349 -7.08 -4.65 14.38
N GLY A 350 -5.81 -4.80 14.67
CA GLY A 350 -5.21 -4.27 15.89
C GLY A 350 -4.87 -5.37 16.91
N PRO A 351 -4.70 -5.03 18.21
CA PRO A 351 -4.13 -5.95 19.19
C PRO A 351 -4.99 -7.19 19.43
N ARG A 352 -6.31 -7.09 19.23
CA ARG A 352 -7.21 -8.24 19.34
C ARG A 352 -6.97 -9.28 18.27
N LEU A 353 -6.52 -8.88 17.08
CA LEU A 353 -6.18 -9.80 16.00
C LEU A 353 -5.10 -10.81 16.43
N TYR A 354 -4.10 -10.33 17.17
CA TYR A 354 -3.03 -11.20 17.70
C TYR A 354 -3.55 -12.24 18.73
N VAL A 355 -4.56 -11.86 19.53
CA VAL A 355 -5.08 -12.69 20.64
C VAL A 355 -6.27 -13.54 20.19
N GLU A 356 -7.24 -12.93 19.52
CA GLU A 356 -8.52 -13.55 19.17
C GLU A 356 -8.49 -14.33 17.86
N GLN A 357 -7.64 -13.89 16.91
CA GLN A 357 -7.52 -14.48 15.57
C GLN A 357 -6.05 -14.69 15.17
N PRO A 358 -5.28 -15.47 15.96
CA PRO A 358 -3.85 -15.70 15.72
C PRO A 358 -3.58 -16.33 14.36
N GLU A 359 -4.52 -17.10 13.83
CA GLU A 359 -4.44 -17.71 12.51
C GLU A 359 -4.25 -16.65 11.41
N ILE A 360 -5.09 -15.61 11.39
CA ILE A 360 -4.98 -14.52 10.41
C ILE A 360 -3.68 -13.75 10.60
N PHE A 361 -3.39 -13.38 11.86
CA PHE A 361 -2.19 -12.60 12.19
C PHE A 361 -0.90 -13.28 11.71
N TRP A 362 -0.71 -14.54 12.07
CA TRP A 362 0.52 -15.26 11.77
C TRP A 362 0.60 -15.77 10.33
N SER A 363 -0.52 -16.20 9.75
CA SER A 363 -0.52 -16.69 8.36
C SER A 363 -0.17 -15.60 7.35
N ILE A 364 -0.61 -14.36 7.57
CA ILE A 364 -0.19 -13.22 6.75
C ILE A 364 1.34 -13.06 6.80
N ILE A 365 1.92 -13.06 8.01
CA ILE A 365 3.38 -12.89 8.18
C ILE A 365 4.15 -14.02 7.51
N ILE A 366 3.71 -15.26 7.69
CA ILE A 366 4.38 -16.43 7.09
C ILE A 366 4.21 -16.46 5.58
N SER A 367 3.03 -16.11 5.07
CA SER A 367 2.78 -16.07 3.62
C SER A 367 3.72 -15.12 2.86
N MET A 368 4.27 -14.10 3.53
CA MET A 368 5.23 -13.16 2.92
C MET A 368 6.54 -13.86 2.52
N TYR A 369 7.00 -14.84 3.29
CA TYR A 369 8.19 -15.62 2.93
C TYR A 369 7.93 -16.47 1.69
N ILE A 370 6.78 -17.12 1.63
CA ILE A 370 6.36 -17.91 0.45
C ILE A 370 6.22 -16.97 -0.75
N GLY A 371 5.54 -15.85 -0.58
CA GLY A 371 5.32 -14.83 -1.61
C GLY A 371 6.62 -14.28 -2.17
N ASN A 372 7.61 -13.97 -1.34
CA ASN A 372 8.92 -13.49 -1.79
C ASN A 372 9.62 -14.51 -2.69
N VAL A 373 9.57 -15.81 -2.36
CA VAL A 373 10.12 -16.89 -3.21
C VAL A 373 9.38 -16.97 -4.55
N VAL A 374 8.06 -16.96 -4.51
CA VAL A 374 7.21 -16.96 -5.73
C VAL A 374 7.54 -15.76 -6.61
N LEU A 375 7.66 -14.56 -6.02
CA LEU A 375 7.97 -13.33 -6.75
C LEU A 375 9.37 -13.34 -7.35
N LEU A 376 10.35 -13.91 -6.65
CA LEU A 376 11.70 -14.09 -7.22
C LEU A 376 11.63 -14.97 -8.49
N VAL A 377 10.85 -16.06 -8.45
CA VAL A 377 10.66 -16.94 -9.62
C VAL A 377 9.93 -16.21 -10.74
N LEU A 378 8.86 -15.47 -10.44
CA LEU A 378 8.11 -14.73 -11.45
C LEU A 378 8.95 -13.61 -12.11
N ASN A 379 9.74 -12.89 -11.33
CA ASN A 379 10.43 -11.67 -11.79
C ASN A 379 11.90 -11.90 -12.16
N LEU A 380 12.40 -13.13 -12.14
CA LEU A 380 13.74 -13.45 -12.60
C LEU A 380 13.70 -14.45 -13.79
N PRO A 381 13.45 -15.77 -13.61
CA PRO A 381 13.45 -16.68 -14.76
C PRO A 381 12.24 -16.51 -15.70
N LEU A 382 11.08 -16.09 -15.18
CA LEU A 382 9.86 -15.92 -15.97
C LEU A 382 9.66 -14.52 -16.56
N ILE A 383 10.53 -13.57 -16.20
CA ILE A 383 10.39 -12.17 -16.63
C ILE A 383 10.29 -11.98 -18.15
N PRO A 384 11.01 -12.74 -19.02
CA PRO A 384 10.89 -12.58 -20.47
C PRO A 384 9.49 -12.88 -21.00
N TYR A 385 8.72 -13.67 -20.27
CA TYR A 385 7.33 -14.01 -20.62
C TYR A 385 6.34 -13.03 -20.03
N ILE A 386 6.52 -12.71 -18.73
CA ILE A 386 5.59 -11.84 -17.98
C ILE A 386 5.68 -10.39 -18.46
N ALA A 387 6.87 -9.90 -18.78
CA ALA A 387 7.03 -8.52 -19.27
C ALA A 387 6.35 -8.26 -20.64
N ARG A 388 6.01 -9.31 -21.40
CA ARG A 388 5.18 -9.17 -22.62
C ARG A 388 3.77 -8.65 -22.33
N ILE A 389 3.30 -8.80 -21.10
CA ILE A 389 2.00 -8.29 -20.65
C ILE A 389 1.95 -6.74 -20.72
N LEU A 390 3.12 -6.08 -20.64
CA LEU A 390 3.21 -4.61 -20.88
C LEU A 390 2.67 -4.19 -22.25
N ALA A 391 2.62 -5.09 -23.21
CA ALA A 391 2.08 -4.84 -24.55
C ALA A 391 0.56 -5.01 -24.66
N ILE A 392 -0.16 -5.32 -23.55
CA ILE A 392 -1.62 -5.42 -23.59
C ILE A 392 -2.23 -4.07 -23.97
N PRO A 393 -3.03 -4.01 -25.04
CA PRO A 393 -3.63 -2.75 -25.46
C PRO A 393 -4.68 -2.27 -24.46
N LYS A 394 -4.77 -0.95 -24.28
CA LYS A 394 -5.74 -0.30 -23.39
C LYS A 394 -7.19 -0.67 -23.69
N ASN A 395 -7.49 -0.97 -24.96
CA ASN A 395 -8.81 -1.37 -25.44
C ASN A 395 -9.29 -2.70 -24.84
N ILE A 396 -8.38 -3.52 -24.32
CA ILE A 396 -8.71 -4.76 -23.59
C ILE A 396 -8.68 -4.49 -22.08
N LEU A 397 -7.67 -3.77 -21.61
CA LEU A 397 -7.48 -3.53 -20.18
C LEU A 397 -8.64 -2.75 -19.54
N VAL A 398 -9.08 -1.65 -20.19
CA VAL A 398 -10.12 -0.79 -19.63
C VAL A 398 -11.46 -1.52 -19.49
N PRO A 399 -11.99 -2.20 -20.54
CA PRO A 399 -13.23 -2.99 -20.39
C PRO A 399 -13.13 -4.07 -19.32
N LEU A 400 -11.98 -4.75 -19.17
CA LEU A 400 -11.79 -5.74 -18.11
C LEU A 400 -11.89 -5.14 -16.72
N VAL A 401 -11.23 -4.01 -16.48
CA VAL A 401 -11.30 -3.31 -15.18
C VAL A 401 -12.71 -2.87 -14.88
N LEU A 402 -13.42 -2.29 -15.85
CA LEU A 402 -14.82 -1.87 -15.70
C LEU A 402 -15.75 -3.06 -15.44
N PHE A 403 -15.57 -4.16 -16.19
CA PHE A 403 -16.35 -5.38 -16.02
C PHE A 403 -16.18 -5.95 -14.60
N PHE A 404 -14.95 -6.13 -14.12
CA PHE A 404 -14.71 -6.63 -12.78
C PHE A 404 -15.20 -5.68 -11.70
N SER A 405 -15.11 -4.35 -11.92
CA SER A 405 -15.60 -3.36 -10.97
C SER A 405 -17.12 -3.43 -10.80
N VAL A 406 -17.85 -3.45 -11.92
CA VAL A 406 -19.32 -3.49 -11.90
C VAL A 406 -19.83 -4.82 -11.36
N THR A 407 -19.30 -5.94 -11.89
CA THR A 407 -19.69 -7.27 -11.46
C THR A 407 -19.34 -7.49 -9.98
N GLY A 408 -18.16 -7.05 -9.55
CA GLY A 408 -17.70 -7.20 -8.17
C GLY A 408 -18.57 -6.47 -7.15
N VAL A 409 -18.93 -5.22 -7.41
CA VAL A 409 -19.84 -4.46 -6.52
C VAL A 409 -21.23 -5.10 -6.51
N TYR A 410 -21.75 -5.49 -7.68
CA TYR A 410 -23.07 -6.10 -7.75
C TYR A 410 -23.15 -7.45 -7.00
N LEU A 411 -22.13 -8.29 -7.11
CA LEU A 411 -22.11 -9.61 -6.43
C LEU A 411 -22.07 -9.51 -4.89
N ILE A 412 -21.62 -8.38 -4.34
CA ILE A 412 -21.57 -8.17 -2.89
C ILE A 412 -22.95 -7.70 -2.36
N SER A 413 -23.60 -6.77 -3.05
CA SER A 413 -24.83 -6.14 -2.56
C SER A 413 -26.11 -6.65 -3.21
N PHE A 414 -26.01 -7.27 -4.41
CA PHE A 414 -27.14 -7.60 -5.30
C PHE A 414 -28.10 -6.42 -5.53
N ASN A 415 -27.55 -5.19 -5.46
CA ASN A 415 -28.30 -3.95 -5.57
C ASN A 415 -27.80 -3.11 -6.74
N SER A 416 -28.69 -2.78 -7.68
CA SER A 416 -28.38 -1.92 -8.83
C SER A 416 -28.09 -0.48 -8.43
N PHE A 417 -28.64 0.00 -7.30
CA PHE A 417 -28.32 1.32 -6.77
C PHE A 417 -26.82 1.50 -6.57
N ASP A 418 -26.13 0.49 -6.06
CA ASP A 418 -24.69 0.54 -5.80
C ASP A 418 -23.87 0.71 -7.07
N ILE A 419 -24.33 0.14 -8.20
CA ILE A 419 -23.67 0.33 -9.50
C ILE A 419 -23.78 1.80 -9.94
N TYR A 420 -24.96 2.39 -9.87
CA TYR A 420 -25.16 3.81 -10.24
C TYR A 420 -24.38 4.73 -9.30
N PHE A 421 -24.44 4.45 -8.00
CA PHE A 421 -23.72 5.25 -7.00
C PHE A 421 -22.21 5.13 -7.19
N MET A 422 -21.69 3.93 -7.46
CA MET A 422 -20.28 3.70 -7.80
C MET A 422 -19.85 4.52 -9.04
N ALA A 423 -20.67 4.53 -10.09
CA ALA A 423 -20.38 5.27 -11.31
C ALA A 423 -20.29 6.79 -11.03
N ILE A 424 -21.21 7.33 -10.24
CA ILE A 424 -21.21 8.74 -9.83
C ILE A 424 -19.94 9.06 -9.02
N VAL A 425 -19.61 8.26 -8.02
CA VAL A 425 -18.41 8.44 -7.21
C VAL A 425 -17.14 8.32 -8.06
N ALA A 426 -17.12 7.42 -9.04
CA ALA A 426 -15.99 7.27 -9.95
C ALA A 426 -15.80 8.51 -10.84
N LEU A 427 -16.86 9.11 -11.34
CA LEU A 427 -16.79 10.36 -12.10
C LEU A 427 -16.32 11.54 -11.24
N ILE A 428 -16.82 11.66 -10.01
CA ILE A 428 -16.33 12.66 -9.05
C ILE A 428 -14.84 12.43 -8.79
N SER A 429 -14.44 11.18 -8.57
CA SER A 429 -13.04 10.81 -8.34
C SER A 429 -12.14 11.12 -9.55
N LEU A 430 -12.65 10.93 -10.77
CA LEU A 430 -11.95 11.33 -12.00
C LEU A 430 -11.67 12.84 -12.00
N VAL A 431 -12.68 13.66 -11.73
CA VAL A 431 -12.53 15.12 -11.67
C VAL A 431 -11.50 15.52 -10.60
N LEU A 432 -11.61 14.95 -9.40
CA LEU A 432 -10.68 15.21 -8.32
C LEU A 432 -9.24 14.82 -8.68
N ARG A 433 -9.05 13.70 -9.39
CA ARG A 433 -7.74 13.27 -9.89
C ARG A 433 -7.17 14.20 -10.96
N ILE A 434 -8.01 14.69 -11.87
CA ILE A 434 -7.60 15.70 -12.87
C ILE A 434 -7.15 16.98 -12.16
N LEU A 435 -7.81 17.37 -11.08
CA LEU A 435 -7.44 18.50 -10.23
C LEU A 435 -6.25 18.20 -9.27
N ASN A 436 -5.64 17.01 -9.38
CA ASN A 436 -4.54 16.55 -8.54
C ASN A 436 -4.86 16.46 -7.05
N TYR A 437 -6.06 15.99 -6.69
CA TYR A 437 -6.40 15.59 -5.32
C TYR A 437 -5.98 14.14 -5.07
N PRO A 438 -5.28 13.83 -3.95
CA PRO A 438 -4.87 12.46 -3.62
C PRO A 438 -6.04 11.64 -3.09
N MET A 439 -6.28 10.44 -3.66
CA MET A 439 -7.38 9.56 -3.24
C MET A 439 -7.13 8.79 -1.92
N PRO A 440 -5.90 8.36 -1.56
CA PRO A 440 -5.68 7.59 -0.34
C PRO A 440 -6.18 8.25 0.96
N PRO A 441 -6.01 9.57 1.16
CA PRO A 441 -6.54 10.24 2.36
C PRO A 441 -8.07 10.17 2.49
N LEU A 442 -8.81 10.18 1.37
CA LEU A 442 -10.27 10.01 1.38
C LEU A 442 -10.66 8.64 1.94
N ILE A 443 -10.07 7.59 1.40
CA ILE A 443 -10.36 6.22 1.84
C ILE A 443 -9.98 6.02 3.30
N LEU A 444 -8.84 6.58 3.73
CA LEU A 444 -8.42 6.49 5.11
C LEU A 444 -9.39 7.22 6.06
N GLY A 445 -9.79 8.44 5.68
CA GLY A 445 -10.80 9.18 6.43
C GLY A 445 -12.10 8.40 6.56
N PHE A 446 -12.54 7.75 5.48
CA PHE A 446 -13.73 6.92 5.48
C PHE A 446 -13.61 5.70 6.42
N ILE A 447 -12.50 4.95 6.34
CA ILE A 447 -12.29 3.75 7.16
C ILE A 447 -12.15 4.10 8.65
N LEU A 448 -11.31 5.09 8.93
CA LEU A 448 -11.02 5.46 10.32
C LEU A 448 -12.13 6.32 10.95
N GLY A 449 -13.04 6.90 10.15
CA GLY A 449 -14.07 7.81 10.63
C GLY A 449 -14.96 7.20 11.72
N GLY A 450 -15.51 6.03 11.47
CA GLY A 450 -16.34 5.33 12.46
C GLY A 450 -15.58 4.91 13.70
N MET A 451 -14.32 4.44 13.53
CA MET A 451 -13.45 4.08 14.66
C MET A 451 -13.03 5.31 15.48
N LEU A 452 -12.72 6.41 14.83
CA LEU A 452 -12.35 7.68 15.46
C LEU A 452 -13.51 8.25 16.28
N GLU A 453 -14.70 8.31 15.70
CA GLU A 453 -15.91 8.77 16.39
C GLU A 453 -16.22 7.90 17.61
N LYS A 454 -16.21 6.57 17.46
CA LYS A 454 -16.46 5.62 18.55
C LYS A 454 -15.47 5.77 19.70
N ASN A 455 -14.17 5.92 19.38
CA ASN A 455 -13.15 6.06 20.40
C ASN A 455 -13.18 7.44 21.08
N LEU A 456 -13.48 8.53 20.33
CA LEU A 456 -13.67 9.86 20.90
C LEU A 456 -14.84 9.88 21.87
N ARG A 457 -16.01 9.37 21.46
CA ARG A 457 -17.21 9.34 22.32
C ARG A 457 -16.98 8.51 23.59
N ARG A 458 -16.32 7.35 23.48
CA ARG A 458 -15.95 6.53 24.65
C ARG A 458 -14.97 7.24 25.56
N ALA A 459 -13.95 7.91 25.02
CA ALA A 459 -13.01 8.67 25.81
C ALA A 459 -13.69 9.81 26.58
N LEU A 460 -14.62 10.54 25.94
CA LEU A 460 -15.42 11.58 26.58
C LEU A 460 -16.34 11.02 27.65
N LEU A 461 -17.00 9.88 27.42
CA LEU A 461 -17.87 9.24 28.42
C LEU A 461 -17.08 8.79 29.67
N ILE A 462 -15.87 8.27 29.49
CA ILE A 462 -15.00 7.84 30.60
C ILE A 462 -14.51 9.03 31.43
N ASN A 463 -14.35 10.20 30.79
CA ASN A 463 -13.83 11.41 31.40
C ASN A 463 -14.91 12.50 31.64
N ASP A 464 -16.15 12.10 31.88
CA ASP A 464 -17.30 12.98 32.20
C ASP A 464 -17.46 14.19 31.23
N GLY A 465 -17.22 13.95 29.94
CA GLY A 465 -17.27 14.99 28.89
C GLY A 465 -16.03 15.87 28.78
N SER A 466 -15.01 15.67 29.60
CA SER A 466 -13.78 16.46 29.60
C SER A 466 -12.80 15.92 28.55
N PHE A 467 -12.03 16.84 27.93
CA PHE A 467 -10.89 16.52 27.09
C PHE A 467 -9.59 16.33 27.89
N SER A 468 -9.65 16.20 29.23
CA SER A 468 -8.47 16.03 30.10
C SER A 468 -7.63 14.80 29.74
N PHE A 469 -8.24 13.76 29.17
CA PHE A 469 -7.54 12.56 28.67
C PHE A 469 -6.41 12.87 27.68
N MET A 470 -6.42 14.03 27.02
CA MET A 470 -5.37 14.41 26.07
C MET A 470 -4.01 14.61 26.76
N TRP A 471 -3.99 15.07 28.02
CA TRP A 471 -2.76 15.37 28.78
C TRP A 471 -2.59 14.53 30.04
N GLU A 472 -3.63 13.92 30.57
CA GLU A 472 -3.54 13.08 31.76
C GLU A 472 -2.96 11.69 31.46
N ARG A 473 -3.14 11.18 30.25
CA ARG A 473 -2.62 9.88 29.82
C ARG A 473 -1.30 10.03 29.09
N PRO A 474 -0.19 9.39 29.53
CA PRO A 474 1.13 9.54 28.91
C PRO A 474 1.16 9.17 27.43
N ILE A 475 0.46 8.10 27.04
CA ILE A 475 0.39 7.64 25.64
C ILE A 475 -0.33 8.66 24.77
N SER A 476 -1.53 9.09 25.20
CA SER A 476 -2.31 10.11 24.50
C SER A 476 -1.52 11.42 24.37
N LEU A 477 -0.92 11.89 25.46
CA LEU A 477 -0.10 13.11 25.47
C LEU A 477 1.06 13.04 24.46
N THR A 478 1.79 11.92 24.45
CA THR A 478 2.89 11.70 23.50
C THR A 478 2.39 11.76 22.05
N LEU A 479 1.27 11.12 21.75
CA LEU A 479 0.67 11.12 20.42
C LEU A 479 0.19 12.53 20.01
N PHE A 480 -0.42 13.30 20.93
CA PHE A 480 -0.81 14.67 20.64
C PHE A 480 0.39 15.60 20.44
N ILE A 481 1.49 15.41 21.16
CA ILE A 481 2.75 16.14 20.91
C ILE A 481 3.28 15.84 19.52
N ILE A 482 3.31 14.55 19.12
CA ILE A 482 3.70 14.13 17.76
C ILE A 482 2.80 14.81 16.71
N MET A 483 1.49 14.85 16.93
CA MET A 483 0.53 15.51 16.06
C MET A 483 0.86 17.00 15.87
N ILE A 484 1.14 17.73 16.98
CA ILE A 484 1.51 19.14 16.94
C ILE A 484 2.82 19.34 16.16
N ILE A 485 3.81 18.48 16.39
CA ILE A 485 5.09 18.54 15.67
C ILE A 485 4.87 18.37 14.16
N ILE A 486 4.05 17.40 13.74
CA ILE A 486 3.72 17.19 12.32
C ILE A 486 3.09 18.45 11.72
N ILE A 487 2.12 19.05 12.40
CA ILE A 487 1.45 20.28 11.93
C ILE A 487 2.46 21.44 11.80
N LEU A 488 3.29 21.66 12.82
CA LEU A 488 4.30 22.73 12.80
C LEU A 488 5.31 22.55 11.68
N LEU A 489 5.77 21.32 11.43
CA LEU A 489 6.67 21.02 10.32
C LEU A 489 6.03 21.33 8.96
N GLN A 490 4.74 21.01 8.78
CA GLN A 490 4.02 21.31 7.54
C GLN A 490 3.82 22.82 7.33
N ILE A 491 3.51 23.56 8.39
CA ILE A 491 3.41 25.04 8.35
C ILE A 491 4.77 25.65 7.99
N TYR A 492 5.84 25.22 8.63
CA TYR A 492 7.20 25.69 8.37
C TYR A 492 7.62 25.46 6.90
N GLN A 493 7.39 24.26 6.37
CA GLN A 493 7.66 23.95 4.97
C GLN A 493 6.80 24.79 4.01
N GLY A 494 5.56 25.09 4.37
CA GLY A 494 4.67 25.95 3.60
C GLY A 494 5.13 27.41 3.55
N VAL A 495 5.67 27.93 4.64
CA VAL A 495 6.20 29.32 4.72
C VAL A 495 7.48 29.45 3.90
N GLN A 496 8.43 28.51 4.02
CA GLN A 496 9.67 28.54 3.23
C GLN A 496 9.41 28.53 1.70
N LYS A 497 8.35 27.85 1.28
CA LYS A 497 7.99 27.79 -0.17
C LYS A 497 7.42 29.10 -0.71
N LYS A 498 6.94 30.01 0.14
CA LYS A 498 6.47 31.34 -0.26
C LYS A 498 7.61 32.38 -0.34
N GLN A 499 8.77 32.05 0.22
CA GLN A 499 9.95 32.92 0.26
C GLN A 499 10.98 32.60 -0.85
N ASN A 500 10.88 31.40 -1.46
CA ASN A 500 11.64 30.98 -2.63
C ASN A 500 10.71 30.94 -3.88
#